data_73314ad7b2aa623b24d830bb915bfdb0
#
_entry.id   73314ad7b2aa623b24d830bb915bfdb0
#
_cell.length_a   1.000
_cell.length_b   1.000
_cell.length_c   1.000
_cell.angle_alpha   90.00
_cell.angle_beta   90.00
_cell.angle_gamma   90.00
#
_symmetry.space_group_name_H-M   'P 1'
#
loop_
_entity.id
_entity.type
_entity.pdbx_description
1 polymer ?
#
loop_
_entity_poly.entity_id
_entity_poly.type
_entity_poly.pdbx_seq_one_letter_code
_entity_poly.pdbx_strand_id
1 'polypeptide(L)'
;MTYTGLSCLVILGDDLSRVNKEACLAGLRALQLEDGSFCAVPEGSENDMRFLYCASCICYMLNNQSGMDMKKAIPYIKRSMSYDNGLAQGAGLESHGGSTFCAIDSLCLMGKLEVVSEKELNTIKRSCIMRQQNSYHGSSPNKPVDTRYSFWVGATLKLLNIFQYTNFEKNRNSILSTQDRLVGGFAKWPVIQVLCMHTLGSVACH
;
A
#
# COMPACT_ATOMS: atom_id res chain seq x y z
N MET A 1 9.89 -6.81 -9.76
CA MET A 1 11.20 -7.39 -9.36
C MET A 1 12.10 -6.37 -8.68
N THR A 2 12.42 -5.20 -9.30
CA THR A 2 13.36 -4.19 -8.74
C THR A 2 12.96 -3.71 -7.34
N TYR A 3 11.69 -3.36 -7.10
CA TYR A 3 11.19 -2.97 -5.79
C TYR A 3 11.52 -4.01 -4.71
N THR A 4 11.15 -5.28 -4.94
CA THR A 4 11.39 -6.36 -3.98
C THR A 4 12.87 -6.58 -3.72
N GLY A 5 13.70 -6.56 -4.78
CA GLY A 5 15.14 -6.72 -4.65
C GLY A 5 15.78 -5.61 -3.81
N LEU A 6 15.46 -4.35 -4.08
CA LEU A 6 15.97 -3.23 -3.30
C LEU A 6 15.46 -3.25 -1.85
N SER A 7 14.18 -3.59 -1.63
CA SER A 7 13.64 -3.73 -0.28
C SER A 7 14.35 -4.81 0.53
N CYS A 8 14.64 -5.97 -0.07
CA CYS A 8 15.41 -7.02 0.58
C CYS A 8 16.81 -6.53 0.95
N LEU A 9 17.51 -5.86 0.04
CA LEU A 9 18.86 -5.32 0.32
C LEU A 9 18.83 -4.33 1.49
N VAL A 10 17.89 -3.41 1.50
CA VAL A 10 17.73 -2.42 2.59
C VAL A 10 17.43 -3.11 3.93
N ILE A 11 16.53 -4.10 3.95
CA ILE A 11 16.20 -4.88 5.16
C ILE A 11 17.43 -5.62 5.70
N LEU A 12 18.28 -6.10 4.81
CA LEU A 12 19.54 -6.78 5.17
C LEU A 12 20.67 -5.81 5.55
N GLY A 13 20.43 -4.50 5.53
CA GLY A 13 21.40 -3.48 5.92
C GLY A 13 22.39 -3.10 4.80
N ASP A 14 22.10 -3.42 3.55
CA ASP A 14 22.93 -2.98 2.41
C ASP A 14 22.73 -1.48 2.15
N ASP A 15 23.81 -0.76 1.86
CA ASP A 15 23.83 0.67 1.61
C ASP A 15 23.46 1.05 0.15
N LEU A 16 23.18 0.07 -0.68
CA LEU A 16 22.87 0.21 -2.10
C LEU A 16 23.96 0.87 -2.94
N SER A 17 25.21 0.90 -2.45
CA SER A 17 26.35 1.53 -3.16
C SER A 17 26.70 0.79 -4.45
N ARG A 18 26.47 -0.53 -4.48
CA ARG A 18 26.73 -1.41 -5.64
C ARG A 18 25.60 -1.45 -6.65
N VAL A 19 24.45 -0.84 -6.34
CA VAL A 19 23.30 -0.81 -7.25
C VAL A 19 23.52 0.22 -8.35
N ASN A 20 23.31 -0.18 -9.60
CA ASN A 20 23.28 0.76 -10.71
C ASN A 20 22.00 1.59 -10.65
N LYS A 21 22.05 2.68 -9.86
CA LYS A 21 20.90 3.55 -9.60
C LYS A 21 20.33 4.16 -10.87
N GLU A 22 21.20 4.60 -11.78
CA GLU A 22 20.74 5.22 -13.04
C GLU A 22 19.98 4.24 -13.93
N ALA A 23 20.46 2.99 -14.05
CA ALA A 23 19.74 1.96 -14.80
C ALA A 23 18.36 1.65 -14.18
N CYS A 24 18.26 1.60 -12.84
CA CYS A 24 16.97 1.42 -12.15
C CYS A 24 16.00 2.57 -12.45
N LEU A 25 16.48 3.83 -12.36
CA LEU A 25 15.66 5.00 -12.60
C LEU A 25 15.27 5.15 -14.08
N ALA A 26 16.17 4.81 -15.01
CA ALA A 26 15.85 4.77 -16.44
C ALA A 26 14.77 3.73 -16.76
N GLY A 27 14.87 2.54 -16.12
CA GLY A 27 13.84 1.52 -16.23
C GLY A 27 12.47 1.98 -15.70
N LEU A 28 12.44 2.72 -14.59
CA LEU A 28 11.20 3.29 -14.06
C LEU A 28 10.57 4.30 -15.03
N ARG A 29 11.36 5.22 -15.56
CA ARG A 29 10.88 6.20 -16.55
C ARG A 29 10.21 5.54 -17.75
N ALA A 30 10.77 4.41 -18.20
CA ALA A 30 10.22 3.66 -19.33
C ALA A 30 8.88 2.95 -19.00
N LEU A 31 8.56 2.77 -17.72
CA LEU A 31 7.31 2.12 -17.26
C LEU A 31 6.19 3.12 -16.93
N GLN A 32 6.48 4.41 -16.90
CA GLN A 32 5.46 5.43 -16.62
C GLN A 32 4.65 5.74 -17.85
N LEU A 33 3.32 5.65 -17.75
CA LEU A 33 2.39 5.95 -18.82
C LEU A 33 2.02 7.44 -18.85
N GLU A 34 1.40 7.86 -19.96
CA GLU A 34 0.97 9.24 -20.16
C GLU A 34 -0.07 9.72 -19.14
N ASP A 35 -0.89 8.81 -18.62
CA ASP A 35 -1.88 9.11 -17.59
C ASP A 35 -1.26 9.23 -16.18
N GLY A 36 0.03 8.94 -16.04
CA GLY A 36 0.77 8.99 -14.78
C GLY A 36 0.83 7.69 -13.99
N SER A 37 0.14 6.64 -14.43
CA SER A 37 0.24 5.29 -13.86
C SER A 37 1.55 4.61 -14.27
N PHE A 38 1.82 3.45 -13.69
CA PHE A 38 2.99 2.62 -14.02
C PHE A 38 2.55 1.23 -14.42
N CYS A 39 3.22 0.68 -15.44
CA CYS A 39 3.09 -0.72 -15.81
C CYS A 39 4.08 -1.61 -15.03
N ALA A 40 3.77 -2.90 -14.94
CA ALA A 40 4.68 -3.89 -14.35
C ALA A 40 5.88 -4.20 -15.26
N VAL A 41 5.64 -4.18 -16.57
CA VAL A 41 6.62 -4.47 -17.63
C VAL A 41 6.38 -3.54 -18.81
N PRO A 42 7.40 -3.27 -19.65
CA PRO A 42 7.22 -2.53 -20.90
C PRO A 42 6.14 -3.19 -21.75
N GLU A 43 5.30 -2.39 -22.40
CA GLU A 43 4.17 -2.86 -23.22
C GLU A 43 3.14 -3.72 -22.45
N GLY A 44 3.22 -3.75 -21.12
CA GLY A 44 2.27 -4.44 -20.25
C GLY A 44 0.91 -3.76 -20.23
N SER A 45 -0.15 -4.55 -20.16
CA SER A 45 -1.53 -4.05 -20.05
C SER A 45 -1.97 -3.75 -18.62
N GLU A 46 -1.27 -4.28 -17.62
CA GLU A 46 -1.62 -4.10 -16.21
C GLU A 46 -0.92 -2.86 -15.65
N ASN A 47 -1.72 -1.90 -15.22
CA ASN A 47 -1.27 -0.68 -14.59
C ASN A 47 -2.23 -0.30 -13.45
N ASP A 48 -1.70 -0.01 -12.29
CA ASP A 48 -2.52 0.42 -11.16
C ASP A 48 -1.71 1.14 -10.06
N MET A 49 -2.38 1.53 -8.99
CA MET A 49 -1.82 2.25 -7.85
C MET A 49 -0.65 1.50 -7.18
N ARG A 50 -0.63 0.17 -7.21
CA ARG A 50 0.44 -0.64 -6.60
C ARG A 50 1.78 -0.44 -7.32
N PHE A 51 1.76 -0.30 -8.64
CA PHE A 51 2.98 -0.07 -9.41
C PHE A 51 3.51 1.34 -9.23
N LEU A 52 2.62 2.33 -9.10
CA LEU A 52 3.02 3.69 -8.74
C LEU A 52 3.68 3.70 -7.34
N TYR A 53 3.11 2.99 -6.38
CA TYR A 53 3.71 2.82 -5.05
C TYR A 53 5.10 2.17 -5.12
N CYS A 54 5.26 1.09 -5.87
CA CYS A 54 6.58 0.47 -6.07
C CYS A 54 7.60 1.46 -6.68
N ALA A 55 7.17 2.28 -7.65
CA ALA A 55 8.01 3.31 -8.24
C ALA A 55 8.43 4.38 -7.22
N SER A 56 7.49 4.85 -6.39
CA SER A 56 7.77 5.81 -5.32
C SER A 56 8.76 5.26 -4.29
N CYS A 57 8.60 4.00 -3.89
CA CYS A 57 9.53 3.32 -2.98
C CYS A 57 10.94 3.20 -3.58
N ILE A 58 11.05 2.84 -4.86
CA ILE A 58 12.36 2.74 -5.54
C ILE A 58 13.04 4.10 -5.56
N CYS A 59 12.33 5.16 -5.97
CA CYS A 59 12.86 6.52 -5.98
C CYS A 59 13.33 6.96 -4.58
N TYR A 60 12.57 6.63 -3.55
CA TYR A 60 12.89 6.95 -2.16
C TYR A 60 14.14 6.19 -1.68
N MET A 61 14.21 4.86 -1.85
CA MET A 61 15.35 4.05 -1.45
C MET A 61 16.64 4.46 -2.16
N LEU A 62 16.54 4.88 -3.43
CA LEU A 62 17.69 5.36 -4.20
C LEU A 62 18.01 6.84 -3.93
N ASN A 63 17.22 7.51 -3.08
CA ASN A 63 17.31 8.95 -2.78
C ASN A 63 17.35 9.80 -4.06
N ASN A 64 16.55 9.46 -5.06
CA ASN A 64 16.51 10.18 -6.33
C ASN A 64 15.13 10.07 -6.99
N GLN A 65 14.43 11.20 -7.09
CA GLN A 65 13.08 11.29 -7.64
C GLN A 65 13.03 11.36 -9.18
N SER A 66 14.17 11.35 -9.88
CA SER A 66 14.21 11.48 -11.34
C SER A 66 13.65 10.25 -12.09
N GLY A 67 13.39 9.14 -11.40
CA GLY A 67 12.77 7.94 -11.97
C GLY A 67 11.28 8.08 -12.27
N MET A 68 10.63 9.16 -11.83
CA MET A 68 9.18 9.35 -11.95
C MET A 68 8.85 10.81 -12.27
N ASP A 69 7.93 11.03 -13.21
CA ASP A 69 7.31 12.35 -13.43
C ASP A 69 6.16 12.56 -12.44
N MET A 70 6.44 13.30 -11.37
CA MET A 70 5.45 13.63 -10.34
C MET A 70 4.29 14.47 -10.87
N LYS A 71 4.52 15.27 -11.93
CA LYS A 71 3.46 16.09 -12.53
C LYS A 71 2.38 15.24 -13.18
N LYS A 72 2.73 14.02 -13.60
CA LYS A 72 1.78 13.02 -14.11
C LYS A 72 1.24 12.12 -12.98
N ALA A 73 2.10 11.68 -12.05
CA ALA A 73 1.74 10.76 -10.98
C ALA A 73 0.70 11.34 -10.00
N ILE A 74 0.87 12.58 -9.57
CA ILE A 74 -0.03 13.24 -8.62
C ILE A 74 -1.47 13.36 -9.18
N PRO A 75 -1.71 13.85 -10.40
CA PRO A 75 -3.04 13.83 -11.00
C PRO A 75 -3.66 12.43 -11.12
N TYR A 76 -2.85 11.39 -11.40
CA TYR A 76 -3.33 10.02 -11.40
C TYR A 76 -3.86 9.59 -10.03
N ILE A 77 -3.12 9.86 -8.96
CA ILE A 77 -3.56 9.59 -7.59
C ILE A 77 -4.88 10.32 -7.30
N LYS A 78 -4.98 11.60 -7.64
CA LYS A 78 -6.19 12.40 -7.39
C LYS A 78 -7.41 11.88 -8.14
N ARG A 79 -7.27 11.48 -9.39
CA ARG A 79 -8.36 10.89 -10.18
C ARG A 79 -8.80 9.51 -9.68
N SER A 80 -7.94 8.83 -8.94
CA SER A 80 -8.25 7.51 -8.35
C SER A 80 -9.06 7.61 -7.04
N MET A 81 -9.40 8.81 -6.58
CA MET A 81 -10.31 8.99 -5.46
C MET A 81 -11.71 8.49 -5.83
N SER A 82 -12.27 7.63 -4.99
CA SER A 82 -13.58 7.02 -5.17
C SER A 82 -14.68 7.82 -4.47
N TYR A 83 -15.93 7.53 -4.80
CA TYR A 83 -17.11 8.20 -4.23
C TYR A 83 -17.24 8.04 -2.70
N ASP A 84 -16.68 6.96 -2.12
CA ASP A 84 -16.65 6.70 -0.68
C ASP A 84 -15.45 7.31 0.04
N ASN A 85 -14.72 8.19 -0.67
CA ASN A 85 -13.57 8.94 -0.19
C ASN A 85 -12.32 8.10 0.16
N GLY A 86 -12.27 6.83 -0.21
CA GLY A 86 -11.04 6.06 -0.27
C GLY A 86 -10.39 6.19 -1.65
N LEU A 87 -9.19 5.64 -1.80
CA LEU A 87 -8.51 5.60 -3.09
C LEU A 87 -8.60 4.20 -3.70
N ALA A 88 -8.86 4.17 -5.01
CA ALA A 88 -9.02 2.97 -5.80
C ALA A 88 -7.72 2.58 -6.51
N GLN A 89 -7.72 1.44 -7.20
CA GLN A 89 -6.59 1.02 -8.04
C GLN A 89 -6.39 1.94 -9.25
N GLY A 90 -7.44 2.61 -9.69
CA GLY A 90 -7.45 3.57 -10.78
C GLY A 90 -8.74 4.38 -10.78
N ALA A 91 -8.86 5.32 -11.72
CA ALA A 91 -10.02 6.21 -11.81
C ALA A 91 -11.33 5.43 -12.08
N GLY A 92 -12.40 5.80 -11.39
CA GLY A 92 -13.73 5.21 -11.57
C GLY A 92 -13.93 3.83 -10.93
N LEU A 93 -12.93 3.32 -10.21
CA LEU A 93 -13.00 2.04 -9.52
C LEU A 93 -13.43 2.20 -8.06
N GLU A 94 -13.85 1.10 -7.44
CA GLU A 94 -14.18 1.03 -6.01
C GLU A 94 -12.93 1.26 -5.14
N SER A 95 -13.08 2.01 -4.05
CA SER A 95 -11.98 2.21 -3.10
C SER A 95 -11.54 0.91 -2.45
N HIS A 96 -10.25 0.85 -2.14
CA HIS A 96 -9.65 -0.33 -1.56
C HIS A 96 -8.58 0.08 -0.54
N GLY A 97 -8.57 -0.54 0.65
CA GLY A 97 -7.64 -0.18 1.72
C GLY A 97 -6.17 -0.27 1.32
N GLY A 98 -5.80 -1.28 0.52
CA GLY A 98 -4.45 -1.41 -0.02
C GLY A 98 -4.09 -0.31 -1.02
N SER A 99 -5.01 0.05 -1.92
CA SER A 99 -4.78 1.15 -2.88
C SER A 99 -4.74 2.50 -2.17
N THR A 100 -5.57 2.68 -1.13
CA THR A 100 -5.52 3.88 -0.29
C THR A 100 -4.16 4.02 0.39
N PHE A 101 -3.61 2.93 0.94
CA PHE A 101 -2.26 2.92 1.48
C PHE A 101 -1.22 3.28 0.41
N CYS A 102 -1.23 2.58 -0.72
CA CYS A 102 -0.29 2.83 -1.80
C CYS A 102 -0.28 4.29 -2.26
N ALA A 103 -1.45 4.90 -2.39
CA ALA A 103 -1.58 6.29 -2.81
C ALA A 103 -1.07 7.28 -1.75
N ILE A 104 -1.49 7.11 -0.49
CA ILE A 104 -1.09 8.00 0.61
C ILE A 104 0.41 7.88 0.87
N ASP A 105 0.94 6.66 0.95
CA ASP A 105 2.37 6.46 1.18
C ASP A 105 3.21 6.97 0.00
N SER A 106 2.76 6.79 -1.24
CA SER A 106 3.43 7.42 -2.40
C SER A 106 3.53 8.93 -2.26
N LEU A 107 2.47 9.61 -1.84
CA LEU A 107 2.49 11.05 -1.60
C LEU A 107 3.43 11.42 -0.46
N CYS A 108 3.49 10.63 0.61
CA CYS A 108 4.43 10.82 1.70
C CYS A 108 5.88 10.66 1.24
N LEU A 109 6.19 9.58 0.49
CA LEU A 109 7.52 9.30 -0.05
C LEU A 109 7.99 10.36 -1.06
N MET A 110 7.06 10.94 -1.81
CA MET A 110 7.32 12.07 -2.70
C MET A 110 7.46 13.41 -1.97
N GLY A 111 7.11 13.49 -0.67
CA GLY A 111 7.02 14.74 0.08
C GLY A 111 5.92 15.67 -0.46
N LYS A 112 4.80 15.10 -0.92
CA LYS A 112 3.71 15.81 -1.61
C LYS A 112 2.33 15.55 -1.01
N LEU A 113 2.26 15.19 0.27
CA LEU A 113 0.96 14.99 0.92
C LEU A 113 0.10 16.26 0.95
N GLU A 114 0.72 17.43 0.93
CA GLU A 114 0.07 18.74 0.90
C GLU A 114 -0.77 19.02 -0.36
N VAL A 115 -0.60 18.22 -1.42
CA VAL A 115 -1.46 18.36 -2.63
C VAL A 115 -2.88 17.85 -2.40
N VAL A 116 -3.09 17.05 -1.36
CA VAL A 116 -4.42 16.63 -0.90
C VAL A 116 -4.96 17.72 0.02
N SER A 117 -6.10 18.29 -0.33
CA SER A 117 -6.72 19.31 0.51
C SER A 117 -7.11 18.76 1.88
N GLU A 118 -7.18 19.62 2.89
CA GLU A 118 -7.57 19.22 4.24
C GLU A 118 -8.96 18.54 4.26
N LYS A 119 -9.88 19.01 3.43
CA LYS A 119 -11.20 18.38 3.27
C LYS A 119 -11.09 16.95 2.74
N GLU A 120 -10.35 16.73 1.68
CA GLU A 120 -10.12 15.39 1.10
C GLU A 120 -9.40 14.50 2.12
N LEU A 121 -8.38 15.04 2.80
CA LEU A 121 -7.64 14.29 3.81
C LEU A 121 -8.54 13.84 4.97
N ASN A 122 -9.44 14.70 5.44
CA ASN A 122 -10.39 14.37 6.50
C ASN A 122 -11.40 13.29 6.06
N THR A 123 -11.80 13.30 4.78
CA THR A 123 -12.68 12.25 4.25
C THR A 123 -11.96 10.91 4.10
N ILE A 124 -10.69 10.91 3.66
CA ILE A 124 -9.85 9.72 3.62
C ILE A 124 -9.64 9.15 5.03
N LYS A 125 -9.33 9.99 6.01
CA LYS A 125 -9.19 9.61 7.43
C LYS A 125 -10.43 8.90 7.93
N ARG A 126 -11.61 9.49 7.68
CA ARG A 126 -12.89 8.90 8.06
C ARG A 126 -13.11 7.54 7.37
N SER A 127 -12.89 7.45 6.06
CA SER A 127 -13.01 6.20 5.31
C SER A 127 -12.12 5.09 5.91
N CYS A 128 -10.89 5.40 6.29
CA CYS A 128 -9.97 4.44 6.91
C CYS A 128 -10.44 3.99 8.30
N ILE A 129 -10.90 4.90 9.16
CA ILE A 129 -11.40 4.57 10.50
C ILE A 129 -12.65 3.67 10.41
N MET A 130 -13.56 3.98 9.50
CA MET A 130 -14.80 3.22 9.30
C MET A 130 -14.58 1.80 8.75
N ARG A 131 -13.36 1.48 8.31
CA ARG A 131 -13.01 0.12 7.89
C ARG A 131 -12.71 -0.83 9.06
N GLN A 132 -12.68 -0.34 10.29
CA GLN A 132 -12.44 -1.20 11.44
C GLN A 132 -13.72 -1.88 11.92
N GLN A 133 -13.64 -3.20 12.08
CA GLN A 133 -14.60 -4.04 12.80
C GLN A 133 -13.86 -4.71 13.98
N ASN A 134 -13.56 -6.01 13.92
CA ASN A 134 -12.60 -6.66 14.84
C ASN A 134 -11.16 -6.45 14.36
N SER A 135 -10.92 -6.62 13.05
CA SER A 135 -9.76 -6.15 12.29
C SER A 135 -10.25 -5.16 11.24
N TYR A 136 -9.58 -5.09 10.09
CA TYR A 136 -9.98 -4.16 9.03
C TYR A 136 -10.46 -4.91 7.79
N HIS A 137 -11.37 -4.31 7.03
CA HIS A 137 -11.80 -4.80 5.73
C HIS A 137 -11.22 -3.97 4.58
N GLY A 138 -11.05 -4.61 3.41
CA GLY A 138 -10.35 -4.01 2.27
C GLY A 138 -11.18 -3.05 1.44
N SER A 139 -12.33 -3.48 0.99
CA SER A 139 -13.21 -2.70 0.11
C SER A 139 -14.56 -2.45 0.78
N SER A 140 -15.59 -3.17 0.40
CA SER A 140 -16.93 -3.02 0.95
C SER A 140 -17.04 -3.45 2.42
N PRO A 141 -17.86 -2.76 3.24
CA PRO A 141 -18.17 -3.16 4.63
C PRO A 141 -18.76 -4.56 4.76
N ASN A 142 -19.34 -5.09 3.69
CA ASN A 142 -19.96 -6.41 3.67
C ASN A 142 -18.95 -7.55 3.43
N LYS A 143 -17.68 -7.24 3.15
CA LYS A 143 -16.65 -8.27 3.01
C LYS A 143 -16.04 -8.61 4.37
N PRO A 144 -15.66 -9.88 4.60
CA PRO A 144 -15.03 -10.27 5.86
C PRO A 144 -13.71 -9.51 6.06
N VAL A 145 -13.38 -9.28 7.33
CA VAL A 145 -12.07 -8.73 7.72
C VAL A 145 -10.95 -9.69 7.32
N ASP A 146 -9.77 -9.16 7.10
CA ASP A 146 -8.62 -9.92 6.62
C ASP A 146 -7.36 -9.32 7.28
N THR A 147 -6.50 -10.16 7.83
CA THR A 147 -5.28 -9.75 8.54
C THR A 147 -4.38 -8.83 7.74
N ARG A 148 -4.35 -8.95 6.40
CA ARG A 148 -3.56 -8.06 5.53
C ARG A 148 -3.93 -6.60 5.67
N TYR A 149 -5.22 -6.30 5.96
CA TYR A 149 -5.67 -4.92 6.12
C TYR A 149 -5.31 -4.31 7.47
N SER A 150 -4.94 -5.11 8.44
CA SER A 150 -4.31 -4.59 9.66
C SER A 150 -3.04 -3.81 9.34
N PHE A 151 -2.27 -4.27 8.33
CA PHE A 151 -1.15 -3.49 7.79
C PHE A 151 -1.64 -2.34 6.91
N TRP A 152 -2.33 -2.61 5.81
CA TRP A 152 -2.66 -1.59 4.81
C TRP A 152 -3.44 -0.40 5.40
N VAL A 153 -4.50 -0.69 6.14
CA VAL A 153 -5.32 0.36 6.76
C VAL A 153 -4.62 0.92 7.99
N GLY A 154 -4.03 0.06 8.82
CA GLY A 154 -3.30 0.49 10.03
C GLY A 154 -2.12 1.41 9.71
N ALA A 155 -1.32 1.08 8.70
CA ALA A 155 -0.22 1.93 8.23
C ALA A 155 -0.73 3.27 7.67
N THR A 156 -1.81 3.26 6.89
CA THR A 156 -2.44 4.51 6.42
C THR A 156 -2.86 5.40 7.59
N LEU A 157 -3.51 4.82 8.61
CA LEU A 157 -3.93 5.55 9.81
C LEU A 157 -2.73 6.12 10.58
N LYS A 158 -1.60 5.40 10.59
CA LYS A 158 -0.36 5.88 11.20
C LYS A 158 0.25 7.03 10.42
N LEU A 159 0.35 6.93 9.09
CA LEU A 159 0.82 7.98 8.19
C LEU A 159 -0.02 9.27 8.33
N LEU A 160 -1.33 9.11 8.50
CA LEU A 160 -2.27 10.22 8.68
C LEU A 160 -2.40 10.72 10.12
N ASN A 161 -1.61 10.16 11.04
CA ASN A 161 -1.53 10.55 12.45
C ASN A 161 -2.86 10.40 13.22
N ILE A 162 -3.65 9.38 12.91
CA ILE A 162 -4.97 9.12 13.50
C ILE A 162 -5.14 7.70 14.03
N PHE A 163 -4.05 6.92 14.10
CA PHE A 163 -4.08 5.54 14.57
C PHE A 163 -4.63 5.41 16.01
N GLN A 164 -4.43 6.42 16.84
CA GLN A 164 -4.93 6.48 18.23
C GLN A 164 -6.45 6.47 18.36
N TYR A 165 -7.19 6.75 17.29
CA TYR A 165 -8.66 6.71 17.28
C TYR A 165 -9.23 5.33 16.94
N THR A 166 -8.36 4.34 16.75
CA THR A 166 -8.78 2.96 16.46
C THR A 166 -8.76 2.08 17.70
N ASN A 167 -9.50 0.99 17.66
CA ASN A 167 -9.47 0.01 18.73
C ASN A 167 -8.31 -0.97 18.51
N PHE A 168 -7.16 -0.63 19.08
CA PHE A 168 -5.94 -1.42 18.96
C PHE A 168 -6.13 -2.85 19.51
N GLU A 169 -6.76 -3.01 20.68
CA GLU A 169 -6.94 -4.32 21.31
C GLU A 169 -7.79 -5.27 20.47
N LYS A 170 -8.87 -4.78 19.86
CA LYS A 170 -9.67 -5.59 18.93
C LYS A 170 -8.84 -6.08 17.75
N ASN A 171 -8.07 -5.18 17.14
CA ASN A 171 -7.23 -5.54 16.00
C ASN A 171 -6.14 -6.54 16.40
N ARG A 172 -5.44 -6.29 17.52
CA ARG A 172 -4.42 -7.20 18.09
C ARG A 172 -4.99 -8.60 18.34
N ASN A 173 -6.11 -8.70 19.02
CA ASN A 173 -6.73 -9.98 19.32
C ASN A 173 -7.17 -10.72 18.05
N SER A 174 -7.68 -9.99 17.06
CA SER A 174 -8.03 -10.55 15.75
C SER A 174 -6.80 -11.12 15.04
N ILE A 175 -5.68 -10.40 15.01
CA ILE A 175 -4.42 -10.88 14.40
C ILE A 175 -3.93 -12.13 15.16
N LEU A 176 -3.86 -12.08 16.48
CA LEU A 176 -3.39 -13.21 17.28
C LEU A 176 -4.26 -14.47 17.10
N SER A 177 -5.56 -14.31 16.87
CA SER A 177 -6.45 -15.45 16.58
C SER A 177 -6.16 -16.14 15.24
N THR A 178 -5.42 -15.52 14.35
CA THR A 178 -5.02 -16.08 13.06
C THR A 178 -3.62 -16.67 13.04
N GLN A 179 -2.89 -16.60 14.18
CA GLN A 179 -1.53 -17.11 14.27
C GLN A 179 -1.50 -18.64 14.16
N ASP A 180 -0.68 -19.13 13.23
CA ASP A 180 -0.34 -20.56 13.17
C ASP A 180 0.84 -20.82 14.11
N ARG A 181 0.58 -21.59 15.17
CA ARG A 181 1.59 -21.92 16.19
C ARG A 181 2.49 -23.09 15.83
N LEU A 182 2.14 -23.88 14.80
CA LEU A 182 2.90 -25.05 14.39
C LEU A 182 3.90 -24.68 13.29
N VAL A 183 3.42 -24.02 12.25
CA VAL A 183 4.23 -23.64 11.08
C VAL A 183 4.79 -22.23 11.21
N GLY A 184 4.19 -21.41 12.05
CA GLY A 184 4.47 -19.99 12.16
C GLY A 184 3.67 -19.15 11.17
N GLY A 185 3.72 -17.81 11.36
CA GLY A 185 3.00 -16.87 10.51
C GLY A 185 1.54 -16.66 10.91
N PHE A 186 0.78 -15.98 10.03
CA PHE A 186 -0.60 -15.61 10.26
C PHE A 186 -1.47 -15.97 9.07
N ALA A 187 -2.61 -16.59 9.33
CA ALA A 187 -3.60 -16.90 8.31
C ALA A 187 -4.43 -15.65 7.95
N LYS A 188 -5.08 -15.69 6.81
CA LYS A 188 -6.00 -14.64 6.37
C LYS A 188 -7.17 -14.43 7.32
N TRP A 189 -7.67 -15.53 7.86
CA TRP A 189 -8.80 -15.60 8.81
C TRP A 189 -8.44 -16.54 9.97
N PRO A 190 -9.13 -16.43 11.13
CA PRO A 190 -8.97 -17.42 12.18
C PRO A 190 -9.21 -18.82 11.63
N VAL A 191 -8.27 -19.73 11.90
CA VAL A 191 -8.39 -21.13 11.50
C VAL A 191 -9.43 -21.77 12.42
N ILE A 192 -10.67 -21.79 12.03
CA ILE A 192 -11.64 -22.77 12.53
C ILE A 192 -11.20 -24.08 11.91
N GLN A 193 -10.74 -25.01 12.73
CA GLN A 193 -10.27 -26.33 12.34
C GLN A 193 -10.99 -26.84 11.09
N VAL A 194 -10.35 -26.83 9.93
CA VAL A 194 -10.41 -27.85 8.87
C VAL A 194 -9.65 -27.34 7.65
N LEU A 195 -8.64 -28.12 7.26
CA LEU A 195 -7.88 -28.17 6.01
C LEU A 195 -6.98 -26.98 5.65
N CYS A 196 -5.71 -27.34 5.63
CA CYS A 196 -4.59 -26.61 5.03
C CYS A 196 -4.96 -25.88 3.74
N MET A 197 -5.00 -24.57 3.79
CA MET A 197 -4.69 -23.74 2.65
C MET A 197 -3.65 -22.70 3.12
N HIS A 198 -2.41 -23.06 2.91
CA HIS A 198 -1.29 -22.14 3.10
C HIS A 198 -1.41 -20.98 2.12
N THR A 199 -1.81 -19.83 2.59
CA THR A 199 -1.66 -18.60 1.83
C THR A 199 -0.39 -17.90 2.30
N LEU A 200 0.67 -18.07 1.54
CA LEU A 200 1.83 -17.21 1.56
C LEU A 200 1.36 -15.76 1.36
N GLY A 201 1.55 -14.91 2.33
CA GLY A 201 1.31 -13.49 2.15
C GLY A 201 0.90 -12.64 3.35
N SER A 202 0.86 -13.16 4.55
CA SER A 202 0.69 -12.30 5.74
C SER A 202 2.05 -12.04 6.40
N VAL A 203 2.87 -11.25 5.74
CA VAL A 203 4.10 -10.79 6.37
C VAL A 203 3.75 -9.74 7.41
N ALA A 204 3.94 -10.18 8.62
CA ALA A 204 4.29 -9.45 9.84
C ALA A 204 4.17 -7.92 9.81
N CYS A 205 3.19 -7.43 10.54
CA CYS A 205 3.28 -6.15 11.21
C CYS A 205 3.65 -6.41 12.68
N HIS A 206 4.90 -6.24 12.98
CA HIS A 206 5.38 -6.03 14.33
C HIS A 206 5.84 -4.61 14.50
#